data_452309866d83ea84bfc97aa4d0b9df6e
#
_entry.id   452309866d83ea84bfc97aa4d0b9df6e
#
_cell.length_a   1.000
_cell.length_b   1.000
_cell.length_c   1.000
_cell.angle_alpha   90.00
_cell.angle_beta   90.00
_cell.angle_gamma   90.00
#
_symmetry.space_group_name_H-M   'P 1'
#
loop_
_entity.id
_entity.type
_entity.pdbx_description
1 polymer ?
#
loop_
_entity_poly.entity_id
_entity_poly.type
_entity_poly.pdbx_seq_one_letter_code
_entity_poly.pdbx_strand_id
1 'polypeptide(L)'
;MEEKRLFDILKMYIRKYPEQEVALARKENGSWKKYSVQEYIETTNYLSYAFIELGIKKDDKVAIISGNRPEWNMLDMAIMQLGAITVPVYPTISKEDYKYIINDCGVKLAVVENTGIMNKIEDVKDEIPNLNMIYTFFKGDKYQTFNDLVELGKQHQNPEELQKREEAVDEKDCATIIYTSGTTGTPKGVMLSHSNIMNQIHNLKQTPSPWSKKAFSFLPICHAYERMLVFLYQYLGMSVYYAESLATIASDLKEVQPTMMSAVPRLLEKIYLKVKQTGKNNKGIKKMIFIWALNVAEQYKIDPCNRTWFYNQKLKIADALVYKKIRQTLGAENFDIVVSGAASIQPNIASFFSAIKMPIYEGYGMTECSPVIAVSCNEPHGREIGSVGFALPGVEIKIADNKEIICRGHNVMMGYYNKPELTKEIIDEDGWLHTGDLGEINEYGQVRITGRLKNLFKTSLGKYINPDVIEGKFTESGFIENIVVLGENEKFAGALIVPDFAFLKTWCQKHEIKYSTPQEMINNKEVINRYAVEIKKINQNFGDTEKIKRYELIADEWSINNGILTPTLKVKRSVVKEKYKELITKMFKD
;
A
#
# COMPACT_ATOMS: atom_id res chain seq x y z
N MET A 1 -31.98 -4.54 4.06
CA MET A 1 -31.15 -3.83 5.04
C MET A 1 -29.75 -3.81 4.51
N GLU A 2 -29.01 -2.74 4.70
CA GLU A 2 -27.62 -2.63 4.31
C GLU A 2 -26.74 -3.34 5.34
N GLU A 3 -25.68 -3.99 4.89
CA GLU A 3 -24.74 -4.75 5.74
C GLU A 3 -24.03 -3.79 6.70
N LYS A 4 -23.96 -4.12 7.98
CA LYS A 4 -23.38 -3.26 9.02
C LYS A 4 -22.04 -3.75 9.55
N ARG A 5 -21.83 -5.08 9.51
CA ARG A 5 -20.61 -5.73 9.99
C ARG A 5 -19.88 -6.39 8.82
N LEU A 6 -18.58 -6.49 8.89
CA LEU A 6 -17.75 -7.00 7.79
C LEU A 6 -18.15 -8.42 7.36
N PHE A 7 -18.43 -9.30 8.29
CA PHE A 7 -18.85 -10.66 7.97
C PHE A 7 -20.28 -10.76 7.42
N ASP A 8 -21.09 -9.70 7.50
CA ASP A 8 -22.41 -9.66 6.83
C ASP A 8 -22.28 -9.72 5.29
N ILE A 9 -21.08 -9.44 4.75
CA ILE A 9 -20.73 -9.64 3.35
C ILE A 9 -20.98 -11.10 2.92
N LEU A 10 -20.74 -12.08 3.78
CA LEU A 10 -21.01 -13.49 3.49
C LEU A 10 -22.52 -13.74 3.27
N LYS A 11 -23.38 -13.13 4.10
CA LYS A 11 -24.84 -13.21 3.94
C LYS A 11 -25.30 -12.48 2.68
N MET A 12 -24.64 -11.38 2.33
CA MET A 12 -24.89 -10.65 1.09
C MET A 12 -24.53 -11.49 -0.14
N TYR A 13 -23.44 -12.26 -0.11
CA TYR A 13 -23.05 -13.17 -1.19
C TYR A 13 -24.14 -14.22 -1.45
N ILE A 14 -24.66 -14.89 -0.41
CA ILE A 14 -25.76 -15.87 -0.54
C ILE A 14 -26.98 -15.23 -1.22
N ARG A 15 -27.27 -13.99 -0.87
CA ARG A 15 -28.45 -13.29 -1.39
C ARG A 15 -28.26 -12.77 -2.82
N LYS A 16 -27.09 -12.22 -3.16
CA LYS A 16 -26.86 -11.50 -4.43
C LYS A 16 -26.09 -12.30 -5.47
N TYR A 17 -25.19 -13.19 -5.04
CA TYR A 17 -24.23 -13.86 -5.93
C TYR A 17 -24.08 -15.37 -5.62
N PRO A 18 -25.18 -16.12 -5.37
CA PRO A 18 -25.09 -17.53 -4.92
C PRO A 18 -24.35 -18.44 -5.91
N GLU A 19 -24.48 -18.16 -7.22
CA GLU A 19 -23.91 -18.98 -8.30
C GLU A 19 -22.54 -18.47 -8.77
N GLN A 20 -21.91 -17.57 -8.03
CA GLN A 20 -20.61 -17.04 -8.45
C GLN A 20 -19.51 -18.10 -8.29
N GLU A 21 -18.99 -18.59 -9.41
CA GLU A 21 -17.97 -19.64 -9.47
C GLU A 21 -16.60 -19.22 -8.91
N VAL A 22 -16.30 -17.92 -8.94
CA VAL A 22 -15.00 -17.40 -8.46
C VAL A 22 -15.25 -16.20 -7.56
N ALA A 23 -15.27 -16.43 -6.25
CA ALA A 23 -15.21 -15.36 -5.26
C ALA A 23 -13.75 -14.95 -5.02
N LEU A 24 -12.88 -15.93 -4.76
CA LEU A 24 -11.47 -15.75 -4.44
C LEU A 24 -10.63 -16.71 -5.29
N ALA A 25 -9.40 -16.31 -5.67
CA ALA A 25 -8.50 -17.18 -6.41
C ALA A 25 -7.03 -16.88 -6.11
N ARG A 26 -6.18 -17.92 -6.12
CA ARG A 26 -4.71 -17.80 -6.06
C ARG A 26 -4.04 -18.85 -6.95
N LYS A 27 -2.78 -18.67 -7.28
CA LYS A 27 -2.02 -19.71 -7.97
C LYS A 27 -1.51 -20.80 -7.00
N GLU A 28 -1.66 -22.04 -7.40
CA GLU A 28 -1.01 -23.20 -6.79
C GLU A 28 -0.42 -24.06 -7.92
N ASN A 29 0.86 -24.36 -7.85
CA ASN A 29 1.58 -25.15 -8.87
C ASN A 29 1.36 -24.66 -10.31
N GLY A 30 1.37 -23.33 -10.51
CA GLY A 30 1.22 -22.70 -11.82
C GLY A 30 -0.21 -22.61 -12.36
N SER A 31 -1.21 -23.09 -11.63
CA SER A 31 -2.63 -23.05 -12.01
C SER A 31 -3.44 -22.24 -11.01
N TRP A 32 -4.48 -21.55 -11.49
CA TRP A 32 -5.39 -20.79 -10.63
C TRP A 32 -6.34 -21.74 -9.88
N LYS A 33 -6.12 -21.89 -8.57
CA LYS A 33 -7.09 -22.49 -7.67
C LYS A 33 -8.14 -21.44 -7.35
N LYS A 34 -9.38 -21.76 -7.67
CA LYS A 34 -10.54 -20.87 -7.52
C LYS A 34 -11.42 -21.40 -6.40
N TYR A 35 -12.03 -20.50 -5.67
CA TYR A 35 -13.02 -20.81 -4.65
C TYR A 35 -14.32 -20.11 -5.05
N SER A 36 -15.39 -20.88 -5.16
CA SER A 36 -16.74 -20.35 -5.36
C SER A 36 -17.23 -19.60 -4.12
N VAL A 37 -18.32 -18.87 -4.25
CA VAL A 37 -18.99 -18.25 -3.11
C VAL A 37 -19.39 -19.29 -2.06
N GLN A 38 -19.92 -20.43 -2.51
CA GLN A 38 -20.30 -21.52 -1.61
C GLN A 38 -19.09 -22.08 -0.84
N GLU A 39 -18.02 -22.44 -1.53
CA GLU A 39 -16.80 -22.95 -0.90
C GLU A 39 -16.18 -21.94 0.08
N TYR A 40 -16.22 -20.65 -0.25
CA TYR A 40 -15.75 -19.60 0.63
C TYR A 40 -16.55 -19.56 1.93
N ILE A 41 -17.87 -19.55 1.84
CA ILE A 41 -18.76 -19.46 3.00
C ILE A 41 -18.67 -20.73 3.87
N GLU A 42 -18.74 -21.91 3.24
CA GLU A 42 -18.66 -23.19 3.95
C GLU A 42 -17.33 -23.33 4.71
N THR A 43 -16.20 -23.01 4.05
CA THR A 43 -14.90 -23.07 4.70
C THR A 43 -14.80 -22.07 5.85
N THR A 44 -15.32 -20.85 5.67
CA THR A 44 -15.39 -19.85 6.73
C THR A 44 -16.18 -20.35 7.93
N ASN A 45 -17.35 -20.95 7.70
CA ASN A 45 -18.17 -21.49 8.79
C ASN A 45 -17.47 -22.66 9.50
N TYR A 46 -16.80 -23.56 8.79
CA TYR A 46 -16.01 -24.62 9.43
C TYR A 46 -14.91 -24.05 10.30
N LEU A 47 -14.21 -23.00 9.86
CA LEU A 47 -13.21 -22.31 10.70
C LEU A 47 -13.85 -21.69 11.94
N SER A 48 -15.05 -21.11 11.82
CA SER A 48 -15.78 -20.57 12.97
C SER A 48 -16.17 -21.66 13.98
N TYR A 49 -16.62 -22.82 13.51
CA TYR A 49 -16.90 -23.96 14.39
C TYR A 49 -15.63 -24.48 15.07
N ALA A 50 -14.52 -24.56 14.35
CA ALA A 50 -13.23 -24.93 14.93
C ALA A 50 -12.80 -23.95 16.04
N PHE A 51 -12.94 -22.65 15.80
CA PHE A 51 -12.61 -21.64 16.81
C PHE A 51 -13.55 -21.70 18.03
N ILE A 52 -14.83 -22.03 17.85
CA ILE A 52 -15.76 -22.29 18.96
C ILE A 52 -15.25 -23.46 19.81
N GLU A 53 -14.91 -24.58 19.18
CA GLU A 53 -14.39 -25.79 19.82
C GLU A 53 -13.08 -25.52 20.56
N LEU A 54 -12.19 -24.71 19.98
CA LEU A 54 -10.94 -24.27 20.60
C LEU A 54 -11.14 -23.23 21.72
N GLY A 55 -12.37 -22.84 22.02
CA GLY A 55 -12.70 -21.92 23.10
C GLY A 55 -12.37 -20.45 22.82
N ILE A 56 -12.27 -20.04 21.56
CA ILE A 56 -12.15 -18.63 21.18
C ILE A 56 -13.45 -17.90 21.50
N LYS A 57 -13.35 -16.75 22.14
CA LYS A 57 -14.48 -15.96 22.64
C LYS A 57 -14.45 -14.55 22.03
N LYS A 58 -15.54 -13.80 22.22
CA LYS A 58 -15.61 -12.36 21.92
C LYS A 58 -14.41 -11.66 22.57
N ASP A 59 -13.83 -10.70 21.85
CA ASP A 59 -12.64 -9.91 22.24
C ASP A 59 -11.32 -10.69 22.35
N ASP A 60 -11.28 -11.99 22.09
CA ASP A 60 -10.02 -12.73 21.96
C ASP A 60 -9.28 -12.31 20.68
N LYS A 61 -7.97 -12.29 20.73
CA LYS A 61 -7.12 -11.87 19.61
C LYS A 61 -6.55 -13.08 18.89
N VAL A 62 -6.79 -13.13 17.57
CA VAL A 62 -6.27 -14.17 16.69
C VAL A 62 -5.37 -13.49 15.64
N ALA A 63 -4.10 -13.91 15.58
CA ALA A 63 -3.15 -13.36 14.63
C ALA A 63 -3.15 -14.14 13.31
N ILE A 64 -3.17 -13.42 12.19
CA ILE A 64 -2.92 -13.97 10.86
C ILE A 64 -1.59 -13.42 10.36
N ILE A 65 -0.58 -14.29 10.27
CA ILE A 65 0.80 -13.94 9.88
C ILE A 65 1.10 -14.55 8.52
N SER A 66 0.57 -13.92 7.48
CA SER A 66 0.62 -14.47 6.11
C SER A 66 0.53 -13.36 5.07
N GLY A 67 1.10 -13.62 3.89
CA GLY A 67 0.83 -12.88 2.67
C GLY A 67 -0.60 -13.10 2.15
N ASN A 68 -0.86 -12.51 0.98
CA ASN A 68 -2.20 -12.52 0.37
C ASN A 68 -2.60 -13.91 -0.11
N ARG A 69 -3.79 -14.37 0.30
CA ARG A 69 -4.35 -15.65 -0.09
C ARG A 69 -5.84 -15.74 0.27
N PRO A 70 -6.65 -16.57 -0.43
CA PRO A 70 -8.07 -16.78 -0.10
C PRO A 70 -8.30 -17.19 1.35
N GLU A 71 -7.49 -18.09 1.87
CA GLU A 71 -7.61 -18.62 3.22
C GLU A 71 -7.40 -17.55 4.30
N TRP A 72 -6.66 -16.47 3.97
CA TRP A 72 -6.55 -15.30 4.84
C TRP A 72 -7.92 -14.65 5.09
N ASN A 73 -8.72 -14.47 4.01
CA ASN A 73 -10.08 -13.91 4.14
C ASN A 73 -11.02 -14.86 4.86
N MET A 74 -10.91 -16.17 4.63
CA MET A 74 -11.72 -17.18 5.33
C MET A 74 -11.49 -17.11 6.84
N LEU A 75 -10.23 -17.03 7.27
CA LEU A 75 -9.87 -16.85 8.68
C LEU A 75 -10.38 -15.53 9.25
N ASP A 76 -10.18 -14.43 8.51
CA ASP A 76 -10.58 -13.09 8.94
C ASP A 76 -12.09 -13.00 9.21
N MET A 77 -12.90 -13.50 8.27
CA MET A 77 -14.35 -13.57 8.42
C MET A 77 -14.75 -14.48 9.59
N ALA A 78 -14.13 -15.66 9.72
CA ALA A 78 -14.43 -16.61 10.79
C ALA A 78 -14.14 -16.04 12.19
N ILE A 79 -13.03 -15.32 12.34
CA ILE A 79 -12.67 -14.64 13.58
C ILE A 79 -13.75 -13.61 13.93
N MET A 80 -14.11 -12.78 12.96
CA MET A 80 -15.08 -11.69 13.17
C MET A 80 -16.50 -12.18 13.43
N GLN A 81 -16.93 -13.33 12.85
CA GLN A 81 -18.25 -13.94 13.16
C GLN A 81 -18.41 -14.31 14.65
N LEU A 82 -17.30 -14.54 15.35
CA LEU A 82 -17.31 -14.86 16.78
C LEU A 82 -17.23 -13.61 17.68
N GLY A 83 -17.10 -12.42 17.09
CA GLY A 83 -16.78 -11.20 17.82
C GLY A 83 -15.33 -11.19 18.35
N ALA A 84 -14.48 -12.10 17.89
CA ALA A 84 -13.05 -12.07 18.15
C ALA A 84 -12.37 -11.04 17.24
N ILE A 85 -11.16 -10.62 17.60
CA ILE A 85 -10.44 -9.53 16.97
C ILE A 85 -9.32 -10.08 16.10
N THR A 86 -9.33 -9.76 14.82
CA THR A 86 -8.23 -10.13 13.93
C THR A 86 -7.02 -9.21 14.16
N VAL A 87 -5.85 -9.80 14.36
CA VAL A 87 -4.56 -9.11 14.41
C VAL A 87 -3.76 -9.48 13.16
N PRO A 88 -3.87 -8.66 12.09
CA PRO A 88 -3.11 -8.89 10.86
C PRO A 88 -1.66 -8.49 11.07
N VAL A 89 -0.73 -9.41 10.82
CA VAL A 89 0.69 -9.17 11.07
C VAL A 89 1.48 -9.39 9.79
N TYR A 90 2.41 -8.48 9.49
CA TYR A 90 3.28 -8.60 8.33
C TYR A 90 4.19 -9.83 8.44
N PRO A 91 4.31 -10.64 7.36
CA PRO A 91 5.20 -11.81 7.35
C PRO A 91 6.69 -11.47 7.32
N THR A 92 7.03 -10.19 7.17
CA THR A 92 8.41 -9.73 6.91
C THR A 92 9.04 -8.97 8.08
N ILE A 93 8.37 -8.89 9.24
CA ILE A 93 8.90 -8.17 10.41
C ILE A 93 9.95 -8.99 11.18
N SER A 94 10.63 -8.32 12.11
CA SER A 94 11.62 -8.93 12.97
C SER A 94 10.97 -9.85 14.03
N LYS A 95 11.74 -10.73 14.65
CA LYS A 95 11.27 -11.57 15.76
C LYS A 95 10.90 -10.73 16.99
N GLU A 96 11.60 -9.63 17.21
CA GLU A 96 11.31 -8.69 18.30
C GLU A 96 9.95 -7.99 18.09
N ASP A 97 9.63 -7.64 16.84
CA ASP A 97 8.32 -7.08 16.50
C ASP A 97 7.21 -8.12 16.70
N TYR A 98 7.43 -9.41 16.32
CA TYR A 98 6.48 -10.48 16.61
C TYR A 98 6.23 -10.62 18.11
N LYS A 99 7.30 -10.71 18.91
CA LYS A 99 7.23 -10.77 20.37
C LYS A 99 6.42 -9.60 20.93
N TYR A 100 6.75 -8.39 20.48
CA TYR A 100 6.07 -7.18 20.95
C TYR A 100 4.57 -7.22 20.64
N ILE A 101 4.19 -7.45 19.38
CA ILE A 101 2.79 -7.43 18.92
C ILE A 101 1.97 -8.51 19.63
N ILE A 102 2.50 -9.73 19.71
CA ILE A 102 1.81 -10.87 20.33
C ILE A 102 1.53 -10.61 21.80
N ASN A 103 2.49 -10.03 22.52
CA ASN A 103 2.34 -9.71 23.94
C ASN A 103 1.45 -8.50 24.19
N ASP A 104 1.64 -7.42 23.43
CA ASP A 104 0.93 -6.14 23.63
C ASP A 104 -0.59 -6.33 23.52
N CYS A 105 -1.05 -7.14 22.55
CA CYS A 105 -2.48 -7.42 22.39
C CYS A 105 -2.94 -8.76 22.98
N GLY A 106 -2.04 -9.58 23.51
CA GLY A 106 -2.39 -10.86 24.15
C GLY A 106 -2.98 -11.86 23.17
N VAL A 107 -2.30 -12.10 22.03
CA VAL A 107 -2.74 -13.09 21.02
C VAL A 107 -2.85 -14.48 21.61
N LYS A 108 -4.00 -15.14 21.46
CA LYS A 108 -4.25 -16.51 21.94
C LYS A 108 -3.93 -17.58 20.88
N LEU A 109 -4.24 -17.29 19.62
CA LEU A 109 -4.05 -18.19 18.49
C LEU A 109 -3.38 -17.45 17.34
N ALA A 110 -2.44 -18.10 16.67
CA ALA A 110 -1.81 -17.57 15.46
C ALA A 110 -1.88 -18.59 14.32
N VAL A 111 -2.13 -18.10 13.09
CA VAL A 111 -2.02 -18.90 11.86
C VAL A 111 -0.86 -18.34 11.04
N VAL A 112 0.14 -19.19 10.73
CA VAL A 112 1.46 -18.80 10.24
C VAL A 112 1.72 -19.36 8.84
N GLU A 113 2.23 -18.52 7.93
CA GLU A 113 2.36 -18.85 6.51
C GLU A 113 3.43 -19.89 6.20
N ASN A 114 4.64 -19.76 6.77
CA ASN A 114 5.80 -20.54 6.35
C ASN A 114 6.77 -20.82 7.50
N THR A 115 7.72 -21.75 7.25
CA THR A 115 8.72 -22.16 8.24
C THR A 115 9.65 -21.04 8.69
N GLY A 116 9.98 -20.10 7.79
CA GLY A 116 10.84 -18.97 8.14
C GLY A 116 10.22 -18.05 9.19
N ILE A 117 8.91 -17.80 9.09
CA ILE A 117 8.15 -17.04 10.09
C ILE A 117 8.02 -17.87 11.38
N MET A 118 7.71 -19.16 11.22
CA MET A 118 7.56 -20.06 12.36
C MET A 118 8.82 -20.11 13.22
N ASN A 119 10.00 -20.21 12.60
CA ASN A 119 11.27 -20.21 13.32
C ASN A 119 11.48 -18.93 14.13
N LYS A 120 11.10 -17.75 13.58
CA LYS A 120 11.17 -16.48 14.33
C LYS A 120 10.26 -16.46 15.56
N ILE A 121 9.08 -17.10 15.47
CA ILE A 121 8.13 -17.21 16.59
C ILE A 121 8.66 -18.20 17.62
N GLU A 122 9.23 -19.33 17.18
CA GLU A 122 9.86 -20.33 18.05
C GLU A 122 11.02 -19.72 18.85
N ASP A 123 11.86 -18.90 18.21
CA ASP A 123 12.97 -18.22 18.89
C ASP A 123 12.56 -17.37 20.09
N VAL A 124 11.31 -16.92 20.13
CA VAL A 124 10.76 -16.09 21.22
C VAL A 124 9.60 -16.74 21.97
N LYS A 125 9.38 -18.06 21.77
CA LYS A 125 8.22 -18.79 22.29
C LYS A 125 8.03 -18.66 23.80
N ASP A 126 9.10 -18.77 24.55
CA ASP A 126 9.08 -18.68 26.02
C ASP A 126 8.76 -17.26 26.51
N GLU A 127 8.89 -16.28 25.64
CA GLU A 127 8.64 -14.87 25.92
C GLU A 127 7.25 -14.38 25.47
N ILE A 128 6.42 -15.27 24.92
CA ILE A 128 5.04 -15.00 24.46
C ILE A 128 4.03 -15.97 25.10
N PRO A 129 3.88 -15.95 26.42
CA PRO A 129 3.15 -16.97 27.18
C PRO A 129 1.65 -17.06 26.84
N ASN A 130 1.04 -16.01 26.30
CA ASN A 130 -0.38 -16.00 25.93
C ASN A 130 -0.67 -16.73 24.61
N LEU A 131 0.33 -16.93 23.75
CA LEU A 131 0.17 -17.65 22.48
C LEU A 131 0.18 -19.16 22.72
N ASN A 132 -1.00 -19.73 22.94
CA ASN A 132 -1.15 -21.14 23.29
C ASN A 132 -1.39 -22.05 22.08
N MET A 133 -1.95 -21.51 20.99
CA MET A 133 -2.34 -22.27 19.81
C MET A 133 -1.67 -21.70 18.55
N ILE A 134 -0.99 -22.54 17.80
CA ILE A 134 -0.34 -22.17 16.54
C ILE A 134 -0.75 -23.17 15.47
N TYR A 135 -1.24 -22.64 14.34
CA TYR A 135 -1.56 -23.39 13.14
C TYR A 135 -0.73 -22.87 11.97
N THR A 136 -0.53 -23.70 10.95
CA THR A 136 0.31 -23.36 9.82
C THR A 136 -0.40 -23.60 8.50
N PHE A 137 -0.03 -22.86 7.44
CA PHE A 137 -0.50 -23.13 6.08
C PHE A 137 0.34 -24.21 5.36
N PHE A 138 1.45 -24.63 5.97
CA PHE A 138 2.32 -25.66 5.43
C PHE A 138 2.28 -26.91 6.31
N LYS A 139 2.50 -28.07 5.72
CA LYS A 139 2.58 -29.34 6.46
C LYS A 139 3.94 -29.45 7.14
N GLY A 140 3.94 -29.69 8.43
CA GLY A 140 5.12 -29.96 9.26
C GLY A 140 4.79 -30.96 10.36
N ASP A 141 5.81 -31.45 11.08
CA ASP A 141 5.62 -32.53 12.07
C ASP A 141 5.17 -32.00 13.45
N LYS A 142 5.32 -30.70 13.70
CA LYS A 142 5.11 -30.11 15.03
C LYS A 142 3.75 -29.42 15.21
N TYR A 143 3.22 -28.81 14.17
CA TYR A 143 2.02 -27.98 14.24
C TYR A 143 0.91 -28.49 13.34
N GLN A 144 -0.32 -28.36 13.82
CA GLN A 144 -1.51 -28.57 13.02
C GLN A 144 -1.62 -27.50 11.93
N THR A 145 -2.31 -27.85 10.85
CA THR A 145 -2.43 -27.01 9.68
C THR A 145 -3.77 -26.29 9.59
N PHE A 146 -3.87 -25.33 8.69
CA PHE A 146 -5.15 -24.74 8.29
C PHE A 146 -6.20 -25.80 7.91
N ASN A 147 -5.79 -26.87 7.21
CA ASN A 147 -6.70 -27.93 6.85
C ASN A 147 -7.17 -28.72 8.08
N ASP A 148 -6.33 -28.90 9.09
CA ASP A 148 -6.73 -29.55 10.34
C ASP A 148 -7.76 -28.69 11.11
N LEU A 149 -7.66 -27.34 11.04
CA LEU A 149 -8.71 -26.44 11.55
C LEU A 149 -10.04 -26.67 10.81
N VAL A 150 -9.99 -26.73 9.48
CA VAL A 150 -11.20 -26.99 8.67
C VAL A 150 -11.83 -28.32 9.01
N GLU A 151 -11.03 -29.39 9.14
CA GLU A 151 -11.52 -30.71 9.50
C GLU A 151 -12.09 -30.76 10.94
N LEU A 152 -11.46 -30.06 11.88
CA LEU A 152 -11.98 -29.90 13.25
C LEU A 152 -13.37 -29.26 13.20
N GLY A 153 -13.54 -28.19 12.44
CA GLY A 153 -14.85 -27.53 12.31
C GLY A 153 -15.91 -28.36 11.61
N LYS A 154 -15.53 -29.21 10.63
CA LYS A 154 -16.47 -30.17 10.00
C LYS A 154 -16.99 -31.20 10.99
N GLN A 155 -16.13 -31.64 11.92
CA GLN A 155 -16.49 -32.63 12.95
C GLN A 155 -17.35 -32.01 14.08
N HIS A 156 -17.23 -30.71 14.32
CA HIS A 156 -17.87 -30.00 15.44
C HIS A 156 -18.80 -28.88 14.97
N GLN A 157 -19.59 -29.11 13.90
CA GLN A 157 -20.53 -28.12 13.37
C GLN A 157 -21.58 -27.73 14.44
N ASN A 158 -21.67 -26.41 14.68
CA ASN A 158 -22.65 -25.85 15.61
C ASN A 158 -23.22 -24.53 15.07
N PRO A 159 -24.14 -24.61 14.09
CA PRO A 159 -24.72 -23.43 13.45
C PRO A 159 -25.53 -22.56 14.41
N GLU A 160 -26.17 -23.13 15.42
CA GLU A 160 -26.96 -22.38 16.40
C GLU A 160 -26.05 -21.50 17.29
N GLU A 161 -24.95 -22.05 17.77
CA GLU A 161 -23.99 -21.26 18.56
C GLU A 161 -23.30 -20.21 17.70
N LEU A 162 -22.97 -20.51 16.44
CA LEU A 162 -22.40 -19.53 15.51
C LEU A 162 -23.38 -18.37 15.30
N GLN A 163 -24.65 -18.67 14.99
CA GLN A 163 -25.68 -17.64 14.82
C GLN A 163 -25.81 -16.76 16.06
N LYS A 164 -25.88 -17.38 17.24
CA LYS A 164 -25.95 -16.65 18.52
C LYS A 164 -24.76 -15.70 18.72
N ARG A 165 -23.55 -16.13 18.36
CA ARG A 165 -22.36 -15.28 18.44
C ARG A 165 -22.39 -14.15 17.43
N GLU A 166 -22.75 -14.43 16.19
CA GLU A 166 -22.94 -13.38 15.18
C GLU A 166 -23.96 -12.32 15.62
N GLU A 167 -25.09 -12.73 16.23
CA GLU A 167 -26.10 -11.81 16.73
C GLU A 167 -25.62 -10.96 17.91
N ALA A 168 -24.64 -11.45 18.69
CA ALA A 168 -24.03 -10.74 19.81
C ALA A 168 -22.95 -9.72 19.39
N VAL A 169 -22.56 -9.67 18.12
CA VAL A 169 -21.58 -8.70 17.60
C VAL A 169 -22.27 -7.41 17.18
N ASP A 170 -21.86 -6.30 17.79
CA ASP A 170 -22.32 -4.96 17.40
C ASP A 170 -21.43 -4.38 16.28
N GLU A 171 -22.00 -3.48 15.46
CA GLU A 171 -21.25 -2.79 14.39
C GLU A 171 -20.10 -1.91 14.93
N LYS A 172 -20.17 -1.51 16.20
CA LYS A 172 -19.17 -0.71 16.88
C LYS A 172 -18.11 -1.55 17.61
N ASP A 173 -18.28 -2.88 17.68
CA ASP A 173 -17.26 -3.76 18.26
C ASP A 173 -15.96 -3.67 17.45
N CYS A 174 -14.84 -3.83 18.13
CA CYS A 174 -13.53 -3.84 17.51
C CYS A 174 -13.38 -5.08 16.60
N ALA A 175 -13.26 -4.86 15.29
CA ALA A 175 -13.06 -5.93 14.32
C ALA A 175 -11.59 -6.31 14.16
N THR A 176 -10.68 -5.35 14.37
CA THR A 176 -9.25 -5.58 14.12
C THR A 176 -8.35 -4.60 14.87
N ILE A 177 -7.15 -5.06 15.20
CA ILE A 177 -6.05 -4.23 15.70
C ILE A 177 -4.91 -4.32 14.71
N ILE A 178 -4.62 -3.21 14.01
CA ILE A 178 -3.56 -3.13 12.99
C ILE A 178 -2.36 -2.39 13.55
N TYR A 179 -1.23 -3.09 13.66
CA TYR A 179 0.01 -2.48 14.16
C TYR A 179 0.73 -1.67 13.08
N THR A 180 0.95 -0.39 13.37
CA THR A 180 1.69 0.53 12.51
C THR A 180 3.04 0.88 13.13
N SER A 181 4.08 0.98 12.30
CA SER A 181 5.39 1.48 12.74
C SER A 181 5.31 2.98 12.97
N GLY A 182 5.18 3.40 14.20
CA GLY A 182 5.23 4.81 14.58
C GLY A 182 6.62 5.43 14.34
N THR A 183 6.67 6.75 14.27
CA THR A 183 7.94 7.52 14.20
C THR A 183 8.82 7.35 15.44
N THR A 184 8.27 6.84 16.53
CA THR A 184 8.94 6.58 17.82
C THR A 184 9.61 5.19 17.89
N GLY A 185 9.52 4.37 16.85
CA GLY A 185 10.15 3.05 16.77
C GLY A 185 9.28 1.90 17.27
N THR A 186 8.48 2.07 18.32
CA THR A 186 7.60 1.01 18.85
C THR A 186 6.28 0.97 18.08
N PRO A 187 5.83 -0.20 17.58
CA PRO A 187 4.56 -0.31 16.88
C PRO A 187 3.36 0.08 17.75
N LYS A 188 2.33 0.68 17.14
CA LYS A 188 1.08 1.07 17.80
C LYS A 188 -0.07 0.30 17.19
N GLY A 189 -0.88 -0.36 18.03
CA GLY A 189 -2.07 -1.10 17.59
C GLY A 189 -3.27 -0.16 17.37
N VAL A 190 -3.64 0.07 16.13
CA VAL A 190 -4.81 0.88 15.75
C VAL A 190 -6.06 0.00 15.83
N MET A 191 -7.02 0.37 16.67
CA MET A 191 -8.31 -0.33 16.81
C MET A 191 -9.33 0.21 15.80
N LEU A 192 -9.86 -0.67 14.95
CA LEU A 192 -10.93 -0.33 13.99
C LEU A 192 -12.16 -1.20 14.23
N SER A 193 -13.33 -0.56 14.29
CA SER A 193 -14.61 -1.25 14.41
C SER A 193 -15.10 -1.77 13.05
N HIS A 194 -16.11 -2.64 13.07
CA HIS A 194 -16.83 -3.05 11.85
C HIS A 194 -17.38 -1.84 11.11
N SER A 195 -18.04 -0.92 11.83
CA SER A 195 -18.64 0.28 11.24
C SER A 195 -17.61 1.23 10.65
N ASN A 196 -16.40 1.35 11.22
CA ASN A 196 -15.34 2.17 10.63
C ASN A 196 -15.06 1.75 9.18
N ILE A 197 -14.89 0.45 8.93
CA ILE A 197 -14.54 -0.09 7.61
C ILE A 197 -15.78 -0.19 6.70
N MET A 198 -16.95 -0.62 7.23
CA MET A 198 -18.18 -0.72 6.44
C MET A 198 -18.64 0.63 5.88
N ASN A 199 -18.52 1.71 6.63
CA ASN A 199 -18.82 3.05 6.14
C ASN A 199 -17.92 3.46 4.97
N GLN A 200 -16.64 3.06 4.97
CA GLN A 200 -15.75 3.26 3.81
C GLN A 200 -16.29 2.56 2.57
N ILE A 201 -16.68 1.28 2.72
CA ILE A 201 -17.21 0.44 1.64
C ILE A 201 -18.52 1.05 1.09
N HIS A 202 -19.44 1.46 1.95
CA HIS A 202 -20.71 2.07 1.55
C HIS A 202 -20.50 3.37 0.76
N ASN A 203 -19.52 4.17 1.12
CA ASN A 203 -19.23 5.42 0.44
C ASN A 203 -18.47 5.22 -0.88
N LEU A 204 -17.70 4.14 -1.02
CA LEU A 204 -16.89 3.86 -2.19
C LEU A 204 -17.59 2.95 -3.23
N LYS A 205 -18.67 2.26 -2.87
CA LYS A 205 -19.31 1.23 -3.72
C LYS A 205 -19.80 1.72 -5.08
N GLN A 206 -20.02 3.02 -5.27
CA GLN A 206 -20.48 3.59 -6.55
C GLN A 206 -19.33 4.07 -7.44
N THR A 207 -18.09 4.07 -6.95
CA THR A 207 -16.93 4.55 -7.71
C THR A 207 -16.59 3.63 -8.89
N PRO A 208 -16.50 2.28 -8.73
CA PRO A 208 -16.29 1.36 -9.85
C PRO A 208 -17.51 1.26 -10.76
N SER A 209 -17.24 1.09 -12.06
CA SER A 209 -18.31 0.85 -13.04
C SER A 209 -19.03 -0.47 -12.79
N PRO A 210 -20.33 -0.59 -13.12
CA PRO A 210 -21.10 -1.83 -12.95
C PRO A 210 -20.55 -3.03 -13.73
N TRP A 211 -19.72 -2.78 -14.76
CA TRP A 211 -19.05 -3.82 -15.53
C TRP A 211 -17.74 -4.31 -14.91
N SER A 212 -17.25 -3.68 -13.85
CA SER A 212 -16.07 -4.13 -13.09
C SER A 212 -16.37 -5.46 -12.40
N LYS A 213 -15.63 -6.52 -12.78
CA LYS A 213 -15.89 -7.90 -12.33
C LYS A 213 -14.72 -8.61 -11.69
N LYS A 214 -13.49 -8.18 -11.96
CA LYS A 214 -12.29 -8.85 -11.49
C LYS A 214 -11.37 -7.84 -10.81
N ALA A 215 -10.96 -8.16 -9.60
CA ALA A 215 -9.96 -7.40 -8.85
C ALA A 215 -8.65 -8.18 -8.77
N PHE A 216 -7.53 -7.49 -8.80
CA PHE A 216 -6.21 -8.05 -8.62
C PHE A 216 -5.56 -7.47 -7.37
N SER A 217 -5.23 -8.33 -6.42
CA SER A 217 -4.69 -7.99 -5.10
C SER A 217 -3.25 -8.48 -4.98
N PHE A 218 -2.32 -7.57 -4.67
CA PHE A 218 -0.90 -7.89 -4.46
C PHE A 218 -0.24 -7.06 -3.36
N LEU A 219 -0.85 -5.93 -2.96
CA LEU A 219 -0.39 -5.19 -1.79
C LEU A 219 -0.69 -6.00 -0.52
N PRO A 220 0.11 -5.86 0.54
CA PRO A 220 -0.08 -6.66 1.75
C PRO A 220 -1.48 -6.50 2.34
N ILE A 221 -2.26 -7.59 2.39
CA ILE A 221 -3.62 -7.59 2.95
C ILE A 221 -3.66 -7.31 4.46
N CYS A 222 -2.54 -7.51 5.16
CA CYS A 222 -2.39 -7.11 6.56
C CYS A 222 -2.35 -5.57 6.74
N HIS A 223 -2.23 -4.79 5.66
CA HIS A 223 -2.31 -3.34 5.69
C HIS A 223 -3.75 -2.86 5.50
N ALA A 224 -4.18 -1.86 6.28
CA ALA A 224 -5.55 -1.34 6.24
C ALA A 224 -6.02 -0.97 4.81
N TYR A 225 -5.15 -0.39 3.99
CA TYR A 225 -5.46 0.04 2.64
C TYR A 225 -5.90 -1.13 1.73
N GLU A 226 -5.08 -2.16 1.63
CA GLU A 226 -5.42 -3.33 0.79
C GLU A 226 -6.60 -4.11 1.35
N ARG A 227 -6.63 -4.30 2.67
CA ARG A 227 -7.71 -5.05 3.33
C ARG A 227 -9.07 -4.41 3.12
N MET A 228 -9.17 -3.09 3.26
CA MET A 228 -10.41 -2.35 2.99
C MET A 228 -10.84 -2.51 1.52
N LEU A 229 -9.91 -2.41 0.57
CA LEU A 229 -10.23 -2.62 -0.85
C LEU A 229 -10.65 -4.05 -1.14
N VAL A 230 -10.05 -5.05 -0.52
CA VAL A 230 -10.47 -6.46 -0.66
C VAL A 230 -11.89 -6.65 -0.14
N PHE A 231 -12.28 -6.02 0.98
CA PHE A 231 -13.68 -6.01 1.42
C PHE A 231 -14.61 -5.29 0.43
N LEU A 232 -14.17 -4.16 -0.13
CA LEU A 232 -14.93 -3.46 -1.17
C LEU A 232 -15.12 -4.33 -2.41
N TYR A 233 -14.09 -5.01 -2.88
CA TYR A 233 -14.18 -5.94 -4.02
C TYR A 233 -15.22 -7.04 -3.75
N GLN A 234 -15.16 -7.63 -2.56
CA GLN A 234 -16.11 -8.65 -2.14
C GLN A 234 -17.54 -8.09 -2.05
N TYR A 235 -17.72 -6.91 -1.46
CA TYR A 235 -19.02 -6.25 -1.36
C TYR A 235 -19.66 -5.97 -2.73
N LEU A 236 -18.84 -5.69 -3.74
CA LEU A 236 -19.26 -5.48 -5.13
C LEU A 236 -19.44 -6.79 -5.92
N GLY A 237 -19.22 -7.94 -5.32
CA GLY A 237 -19.30 -9.25 -5.99
C GLY A 237 -18.22 -9.46 -7.04
N MET A 238 -17.06 -8.79 -6.91
CA MET A 238 -15.93 -8.99 -7.80
C MET A 238 -15.16 -10.26 -7.46
N SER A 239 -14.67 -10.97 -8.48
CA SER A 239 -13.72 -12.07 -8.27
C SER A 239 -12.36 -11.51 -7.90
N VAL A 240 -11.85 -11.86 -6.72
CA VAL A 240 -10.54 -11.37 -6.23
C VAL A 240 -9.45 -12.39 -6.56
N TYR A 241 -8.47 -11.96 -7.33
CA TYR A 241 -7.30 -12.75 -7.70
C TYR A 241 -6.07 -12.26 -6.96
N TYR A 242 -5.44 -13.13 -6.17
CA TYR A 242 -4.22 -12.81 -5.43
C TYR A 242 -2.99 -13.14 -6.27
N ALA A 243 -2.07 -12.17 -6.39
CA ALA A 243 -0.79 -12.39 -7.05
C ALA A 243 0.00 -13.50 -6.33
N GLU A 244 0.65 -14.36 -7.11
CA GLU A 244 1.53 -15.39 -6.56
C GLU A 244 2.74 -14.79 -5.84
N SER A 245 3.33 -13.74 -6.43
CA SER A 245 4.45 -12.98 -5.86
C SER A 245 4.60 -11.61 -6.55
N LEU A 246 5.42 -10.73 -5.97
CA LEU A 246 5.77 -9.46 -6.63
C LEU A 246 6.48 -9.66 -7.98
N ALA A 247 7.21 -10.76 -8.16
CA ALA A 247 7.92 -11.08 -9.40
C ALA A 247 6.96 -11.52 -10.52
N THR A 248 5.82 -12.13 -10.18
CA THR A 248 4.84 -12.68 -11.14
C THR A 248 3.73 -11.70 -11.51
N ILE A 249 3.64 -10.52 -10.89
CA ILE A 249 2.56 -9.54 -11.15
C ILE A 249 2.30 -9.35 -12.64
N ALA A 250 3.34 -9.17 -13.46
CA ALA A 250 3.18 -8.90 -14.89
C ALA A 250 2.64 -10.10 -15.69
N SER A 251 2.97 -11.32 -15.31
CA SER A 251 2.39 -12.56 -15.89
C SER A 251 0.97 -12.77 -15.42
N ASP A 252 0.73 -12.61 -14.12
CA ASP A 252 -0.56 -12.81 -13.51
C ASP A 252 -1.60 -11.81 -14.02
N LEU A 253 -1.24 -10.53 -14.20
CA LEU A 253 -2.11 -9.52 -14.82
C LEU A 253 -2.55 -9.93 -16.24
N LYS A 254 -1.65 -10.51 -17.04
CA LYS A 254 -2.00 -10.98 -18.40
C LYS A 254 -2.98 -12.13 -18.41
N GLU A 255 -2.88 -13.03 -17.44
CA GLU A 255 -3.78 -14.16 -17.32
C GLU A 255 -5.15 -13.76 -16.77
N VAL A 256 -5.17 -12.92 -15.74
CA VAL A 256 -6.39 -12.50 -15.05
C VAL A 256 -7.15 -11.44 -15.84
N GLN A 257 -6.44 -10.49 -16.47
CA GLN A 257 -7.03 -9.31 -17.13
C GLN A 257 -8.04 -8.61 -16.22
N PRO A 258 -7.60 -8.06 -15.07
CA PRO A 258 -8.49 -7.47 -14.10
C PRO A 258 -9.08 -6.14 -14.59
N THR A 259 -10.19 -5.77 -13.98
CA THR A 259 -10.84 -4.47 -14.19
C THR A 259 -10.47 -3.45 -13.12
N MET A 260 -10.01 -3.93 -11.96
CA MET A 260 -9.63 -3.07 -10.85
C MET A 260 -8.40 -3.63 -10.10
N MET A 261 -7.52 -2.75 -9.66
CA MET A 261 -6.43 -3.08 -8.74
C MET A 261 -6.03 -1.89 -7.88
N SER A 262 -5.46 -2.19 -6.71
CA SER A 262 -4.70 -1.25 -5.91
C SER A 262 -3.25 -1.14 -6.41
N ALA A 263 -2.62 0.01 -6.24
CA ALA A 263 -1.21 0.19 -6.53
C ALA A 263 -0.57 1.17 -5.53
N VAL A 264 0.74 1.12 -5.43
CA VAL A 264 1.53 2.18 -4.81
C VAL A 264 2.31 2.92 -5.89
N PRO A 265 2.58 4.23 -5.73
CA PRO A 265 3.28 5.03 -6.73
C PRO A 265 4.57 4.39 -7.22
N ARG A 266 5.35 3.80 -6.32
CA ARG A 266 6.63 3.16 -6.67
C ARG A 266 6.51 2.04 -7.70
N LEU A 267 5.44 1.24 -7.67
CA LEU A 267 5.20 0.22 -8.69
C LEU A 267 4.89 0.88 -10.05
N LEU A 268 4.02 1.88 -10.05
CA LEU A 268 3.65 2.60 -11.27
C LEU A 268 4.87 3.30 -11.89
N GLU A 269 5.73 3.90 -11.07
CA GLU A 269 7.02 4.48 -11.49
C GLU A 269 7.92 3.45 -12.18
N LYS A 270 8.11 2.29 -11.56
CA LYS A 270 8.92 1.19 -12.14
C LYS A 270 8.35 0.70 -13.48
N ILE A 271 7.03 0.55 -13.58
CA ILE A 271 6.36 0.18 -14.83
C ILE A 271 6.58 1.27 -15.89
N TYR A 272 6.34 2.54 -15.56
CA TYR A 272 6.54 3.67 -16.46
C TYR A 272 7.98 3.74 -16.97
N LEU A 273 8.98 3.65 -16.08
CA LEU A 273 10.39 3.68 -16.44
C LEU A 273 10.77 2.51 -17.36
N LYS A 274 10.26 1.31 -17.11
CA LYS A 274 10.47 0.13 -17.96
C LYS A 274 9.87 0.30 -19.34
N VAL A 275 8.64 0.84 -19.43
CA VAL A 275 7.98 1.16 -20.70
C VAL A 275 8.79 2.20 -21.48
N LYS A 276 9.21 3.28 -20.81
CA LYS A 276 10.02 4.37 -21.38
C LYS A 276 11.37 3.87 -21.91
N GLN A 277 12.05 3.01 -21.15
CA GLN A 277 13.33 2.41 -21.55
C GLN A 277 13.17 1.49 -22.78
N THR A 278 12.18 0.57 -22.72
CA THR A 278 11.88 -0.34 -23.83
C THR A 278 11.57 0.42 -25.11
N GLY A 279 10.77 1.47 -25.02
CA GLY A 279 10.43 2.30 -26.17
C GLY A 279 11.60 3.10 -26.74
N LYS A 280 12.49 3.62 -25.87
CA LYS A 280 13.71 4.32 -26.29
C LYS A 280 14.74 3.42 -26.97
N ASN A 281 14.70 2.11 -26.73
CA ASN A 281 15.56 1.12 -27.38
C ASN A 281 15.12 0.77 -28.81
N ASN A 282 13.93 1.21 -29.24
CA ASN A 282 13.52 1.10 -30.65
C ASN A 282 14.46 1.90 -31.55
N LYS A 283 14.52 1.53 -32.84
CA LYS A 283 15.35 2.22 -33.86
C LYS A 283 14.48 2.97 -34.88
N GLY A 284 15.07 3.99 -35.50
CA GLY A 284 14.43 4.71 -36.59
C GLY A 284 13.06 5.31 -36.25
N ILE A 285 12.14 5.22 -37.18
CA ILE A 285 10.78 5.82 -37.11
C ILE A 285 9.99 5.30 -35.90
N LYS A 286 10.14 4.02 -35.52
CA LYS A 286 9.45 3.45 -34.36
C LYS A 286 9.84 4.16 -33.08
N LYS A 287 11.11 4.54 -32.92
CA LYS A 287 11.57 5.32 -31.77
C LYS A 287 10.95 6.71 -31.73
N MET A 288 10.91 7.39 -32.89
CA MET A 288 10.32 8.73 -32.99
C MET A 288 8.83 8.72 -32.65
N ILE A 289 8.08 7.75 -33.18
CA ILE A 289 6.63 7.59 -32.88
C ILE A 289 6.43 7.32 -31.41
N PHE A 290 7.25 6.46 -30.80
CA PHE A 290 7.14 6.16 -29.37
C PHE A 290 7.39 7.39 -28.49
N ILE A 291 8.47 8.16 -28.76
CA ILE A 291 8.80 9.38 -28.03
C ILE A 291 7.68 10.43 -28.17
N TRP A 292 7.15 10.60 -29.40
CA TRP A 292 6.02 11.47 -29.64
C TRP A 292 4.78 11.05 -28.83
N ALA A 293 4.43 9.76 -28.85
CA ALA A 293 3.29 9.23 -28.10
C ALA A 293 3.48 9.39 -26.59
N LEU A 294 4.71 9.19 -26.07
CA LEU A 294 5.02 9.40 -24.67
C LEU A 294 4.79 10.88 -24.26
N ASN A 295 5.28 11.83 -25.06
CA ASN A 295 5.07 13.25 -24.80
C ASN A 295 3.57 13.64 -24.85
N VAL A 296 2.79 13.01 -25.73
CA VAL A 296 1.32 13.20 -25.75
C VAL A 296 0.69 12.66 -24.47
N ALA A 297 1.13 11.49 -23.96
CA ALA A 297 0.61 10.91 -22.74
C ALA A 297 0.95 11.73 -21.49
N GLU A 298 2.18 12.24 -21.39
CA GLU A 298 2.64 13.04 -20.25
C GLU A 298 1.90 14.39 -20.10
N GLN A 299 1.26 14.86 -21.18
CA GLN A 299 0.45 16.09 -21.20
C GLN A 299 -1.05 15.83 -21.03
N TYR A 300 -1.45 14.59 -20.72
CA TYR A 300 -2.86 14.22 -20.62
C TYR A 300 -3.55 14.97 -19.49
N LYS A 301 -4.70 15.57 -19.81
CA LYS A 301 -5.62 16.19 -18.86
C LYS A 301 -6.83 15.28 -18.70
N ILE A 302 -7.22 15.00 -17.47
CA ILE A 302 -8.34 14.08 -17.17
C ILE A 302 -9.65 14.65 -17.68
N ASP A 303 -9.93 15.94 -17.39
CA ASP A 303 -11.12 16.61 -17.87
C ASP A 303 -11.08 16.79 -19.40
N PRO A 304 -12.06 16.22 -20.15
CA PRO A 304 -12.17 16.38 -21.58
C PRO A 304 -12.32 17.84 -22.05
N CYS A 305 -12.96 18.71 -21.24
CA CYS A 305 -13.15 20.12 -21.55
C CYS A 305 -11.83 20.87 -21.64
N ASN A 306 -10.80 20.41 -20.94
CA ASN A 306 -9.46 20.97 -20.95
C ASN A 306 -8.59 20.43 -22.11
N ARG A 307 -9.16 19.67 -23.05
CA ARG A 307 -8.47 19.06 -24.17
C ARG A 307 -8.96 19.66 -25.49
N THR A 308 -8.05 20.19 -26.31
CA THR A 308 -8.38 20.68 -27.67
C THR A 308 -8.74 19.52 -28.59
N TRP A 309 -9.50 19.80 -29.66
CA TRP A 309 -9.83 18.80 -30.66
C TRP A 309 -8.56 18.17 -31.29
N PHE A 310 -7.56 18.99 -31.60
CA PHE A 310 -6.27 18.50 -32.13
C PHE A 310 -5.56 17.56 -31.19
N TYR A 311 -5.59 17.84 -29.88
CA TYR A 311 -5.00 16.97 -28.87
C TYR A 311 -5.74 15.63 -28.82
N ASN A 312 -7.06 15.64 -28.88
CA ASN A 312 -7.86 14.42 -28.92
C ASN A 312 -7.56 13.55 -30.16
N GLN A 313 -7.28 14.16 -31.33
CA GLN A 313 -6.83 13.40 -32.51
C GLN A 313 -5.44 12.78 -32.29
N LYS A 314 -4.49 13.53 -31.69
CA LYS A 314 -3.18 12.97 -31.31
C LYS A 314 -3.31 11.78 -30.38
N LEU A 315 -4.19 11.83 -29.37
CA LEU A 315 -4.45 10.71 -28.45
C LEU A 315 -4.97 9.47 -29.22
N LYS A 316 -5.91 9.64 -30.16
CA LYS A 316 -6.43 8.52 -30.96
C LYS A 316 -5.33 7.85 -31.79
N ILE A 317 -4.48 8.65 -32.44
CA ILE A 317 -3.35 8.14 -33.25
C ILE A 317 -2.34 7.44 -32.33
N ALA A 318 -1.99 8.03 -31.18
CA ALA A 318 -1.07 7.45 -30.20
C ALA A 318 -1.61 6.15 -29.62
N ASP A 319 -2.92 6.07 -29.36
CA ASP A 319 -3.57 4.84 -28.89
C ASP A 319 -3.43 3.70 -29.92
N ALA A 320 -3.73 3.98 -31.18
CA ALA A 320 -3.66 2.98 -32.25
C ALA A 320 -2.23 2.48 -32.50
N LEU A 321 -1.24 3.40 -32.47
CA LEU A 321 0.14 3.06 -32.86
C LEU A 321 0.98 2.54 -31.67
N VAL A 322 0.69 2.97 -30.42
CA VAL A 322 1.57 2.74 -29.27
C VAL A 322 0.83 2.22 -28.05
N TYR A 323 -0.23 2.91 -27.56
CA TYR A 323 -0.79 2.63 -26.25
C TYR A 323 -1.49 1.27 -26.19
N LYS A 324 -2.21 0.87 -27.24
CA LYS A 324 -2.83 -0.46 -27.32
C LYS A 324 -1.80 -1.56 -27.07
N LYS A 325 -0.62 -1.45 -27.67
CA LYS A 325 0.45 -2.44 -27.51
C LYS A 325 1.02 -2.43 -26.07
N ILE A 326 1.12 -1.23 -25.47
CA ILE A 326 1.56 -1.14 -24.06
C ILE A 326 0.55 -1.86 -23.15
N ARG A 327 -0.76 -1.60 -23.30
CA ARG A 327 -1.80 -2.28 -22.51
C ARG A 327 -1.74 -3.80 -22.67
N GLN A 328 -1.62 -4.30 -23.90
CA GLN A 328 -1.47 -5.73 -24.18
C GLN A 328 -0.24 -6.33 -23.50
N THR A 329 0.87 -5.61 -23.53
CA THR A 329 2.11 -6.05 -22.88
C THR A 329 1.97 -6.12 -21.36
N LEU A 330 1.19 -5.22 -20.77
CA LEU A 330 0.95 -5.14 -19.32
C LEU A 330 -0.22 -6.03 -18.85
N GLY A 331 -1.04 -6.62 -19.75
CA GLY A 331 -2.29 -7.28 -19.38
C GLY A 331 -3.34 -6.31 -18.85
N ALA A 332 -3.30 -5.07 -19.35
CA ALA A 332 -4.06 -3.93 -18.81
C ALA A 332 -5.15 -3.43 -19.79
N GLU A 333 -5.75 -4.35 -20.54
CA GLU A 333 -6.73 -3.98 -21.59
C GLU A 333 -8.10 -3.59 -21.03
N ASN A 334 -8.43 -4.08 -19.83
CA ASN A 334 -9.76 -4.00 -19.23
C ASN A 334 -9.85 -3.15 -17.95
N PHE A 335 -8.82 -2.35 -17.63
CA PHE A 335 -8.87 -1.56 -16.40
C PHE A 335 -9.96 -0.49 -16.44
N ASP A 336 -10.82 -0.50 -15.45
CA ASP A 336 -11.76 0.55 -15.08
C ASP A 336 -11.11 1.54 -14.11
N ILE A 337 -10.46 1.00 -13.06
CA ILE A 337 -9.84 1.78 -12.01
C ILE A 337 -8.49 1.16 -11.58
N VAL A 338 -7.49 2.01 -11.45
CA VAL A 338 -6.26 1.73 -10.70
C VAL A 338 -6.20 2.69 -9.51
N VAL A 339 -6.41 2.16 -8.30
CA VAL A 339 -6.36 3.00 -7.09
C VAL A 339 -4.91 3.16 -6.67
N SER A 340 -4.43 4.40 -6.59
CA SER A 340 -3.09 4.73 -6.11
C SER A 340 -3.17 5.35 -4.70
N GLY A 341 -2.48 4.78 -3.75
CA GLY A 341 -2.50 5.24 -2.36
C GLY A 341 -1.16 5.08 -1.64
N ALA A 342 -1.15 5.40 -0.36
CA ALA A 342 -0.01 5.32 0.56
C ALA A 342 1.14 6.33 0.32
N ALA A 343 1.22 6.97 -0.84
CA ALA A 343 2.14 8.08 -1.15
C ALA A 343 1.60 8.86 -2.36
N SER A 344 2.07 10.08 -2.57
CA SER A 344 1.70 10.88 -3.73
C SER A 344 2.32 10.31 -5.01
N ILE A 345 1.52 10.21 -6.08
CA ILE A 345 2.01 9.85 -7.41
C ILE A 345 2.44 11.11 -8.17
N GLN A 346 3.46 10.96 -8.99
CA GLN A 346 3.95 12.08 -9.80
C GLN A 346 2.94 12.42 -10.92
N PRO A 347 2.68 13.71 -11.17
CA PRO A 347 1.69 14.17 -12.15
C PRO A 347 1.88 13.59 -13.56
N ASN A 348 3.11 13.55 -14.07
CA ASN A 348 3.43 13.01 -15.40
C ASN A 348 3.16 11.49 -15.51
N ILE A 349 3.31 10.75 -14.40
CA ILE A 349 3.06 9.31 -14.34
C ILE A 349 1.55 9.06 -14.27
N ALA A 350 0.82 9.80 -13.44
CA ALA A 350 -0.64 9.73 -13.40
C ALA A 350 -1.27 10.09 -14.77
N SER A 351 -0.74 11.13 -15.44
CA SER A 351 -1.12 11.50 -16.81
C SER A 351 -0.87 10.36 -17.79
N PHE A 352 0.33 9.78 -17.75
CA PHE A 352 0.70 8.67 -18.65
C PHE A 352 -0.26 7.49 -18.53
N PHE A 353 -0.48 6.99 -17.32
CA PHE A 353 -1.37 5.83 -17.12
C PHE A 353 -2.81 6.15 -17.51
N SER A 354 -3.31 7.33 -17.16
CA SER A 354 -4.65 7.77 -17.57
C SER A 354 -4.79 7.89 -19.09
N ALA A 355 -3.76 8.39 -19.78
CA ALA A 355 -3.75 8.49 -21.26
C ALA A 355 -3.78 7.12 -21.94
N ILE A 356 -3.11 6.12 -21.37
CA ILE A 356 -3.13 4.74 -21.88
C ILE A 356 -4.35 3.93 -21.42
N LYS A 357 -5.39 4.58 -20.92
CA LYS A 357 -6.62 3.95 -20.43
C LYS A 357 -6.41 3.00 -19.24
N MET A 358 -5.51 3.34 -18.36
CA MET A 358 -5.38 2.81 -17.00
C MET A 358 -5.67 3.97 -16.02
N PRO A 359 -6.96 4.28 -15.77
CA PRO A 359 -7.31 5.50 -15.04
C PRO A 359 -6.83 5.43 -13.59
N ILE A 360 -5.99 6.40 -13.20
CA ILE A 360 -5.51 6.49 -11.81
C ILE A 360 -6.53 7.25 -10.96
N TYR A 361 -6.91 6.66 -9.83
CA TYR A 361 -7.69 7.26 -8.77
C TYR A 361 -6.80 7.36 -7.54
N GLU A 362 -6.54 8.57 -7.08
CA GLU A 362 -5.72 8.79 -5.89
C GLU A 362 -6.56 8.70 -4.62
N GLY A 363 -6.06 8.01 -3.61
CA GLY A 363 -6.65 7.95 -2.28
C GLY A 363 -5.66 8.41 -1.22
N TYR A 364 -6.15 9.20 -0.27
CA TYR A 364 -5.41 9.69 0.86
C TYR A 364 -5.99 9.22 2.18
N GLY A 365 -5.12 8.86 3.09
CA GLY A 365 -5.45 8.54 4.44
C GLY A 365 -4.36 7.77 5.18
N MET A 366 -4.74 7.21 6.32
CA MET A 366 -3.84 6.48 7.23
C MET A 366 -4.63 5.39 7.97
N THR A 367 -3.94 4.46 8.57
CA THR A 367 -4.59 3.34 9.30
C THR A 367 -5.56 3.86 10.36
N GLU A 368 -5.20 4.93 11.04
CA GLU A 368 -6.02 5.63 12.04
C GLU A 368 -7.31 6.24 11.47
N CYS A 369 -7.48 6.21 10.15
CA CYS A 369 -8.67 6.69 9.43
C CYS A 369 -9.37 5.61 8.58
N SER A 370 -9.14 4.33 8.83
CA SER A 370 -9.89 3.14 8.39
C SER A 370 -9.94 2.75 6.89
N PRO A 371 -9.03 3.09 5.99
CA PRO A 371 -7.93 4.03 6.02
C PRO A 371 -8.17 5.35 5.28
N VAL A 372 -9.35 5.60 4.66
CA VAL A 372 -9.56 6.68 3.68
C VAL A 372 -10.10 7.95 4.33
N ILE A 373 -9.48 9.09 4.03
CA ILE A 373 -9.93 10.43 4.38
C ILE A 373 -10.50 11.13 3.13
N ALA A 374 -9.76 11.07 2.01
CA ALA A 374 -10.16 11.67 0.75
C ALA A 374 -9.83 10.73 -0.41
N VAL A 375 -10.59 10.80 -1.50
CA VAL A 375 -10.40 9.95 -2.67
C VAL A 375 -10.92 10.63 -3.93
N SER A 376 -10.24 10.36 -5.06
CA SER A 376 -10.74 10.69 -6.38
C SER A 376 -12.05 9.98 -6.69
N CYS A 377 -12.99 10.67 -7.34
CA CYS A 377 -14.29 10.12 -7.74
C CYS A 377 -14.67 10.54 -9.16
N ASN A 378 -15.82 10.06 -9.66
CA ASN A 378 -16.31 10.36 -11.00
C ASN A 378 -17.12 11.67 -11.11
N GLU A 379 -17.29 12.38 -10.00
CA GLU A 379 -17.95 13.70 -9.99
C GLU A 379 -17.14 14.73 -10.77
N PRO A 380 -17.78 15.82 -11.25
CA PRO A 380 -17.05 16.94 -11.85
C PRO A 380 -15.93 17.41 -10.94
N HIS A 381 -14.76 17.61 -11.50
CA HIS A 381 -13.50 17.90 -10.80
C HIS A 381 -13.06 16.82 -9.77
N GLY A 382 -13.74 15.69 -9.66
CA GLY A 382 -13.41 14.63 -8.70
C GLY A 382 -12.09 13.91 -8.94
N ARG A 383 -11.53 14.04 -10.16
CA ARG A 383 -10.21 13.55 -10.53
C ARG A 383 -9.39 14.67 -11.13
N GLU A 384 -8.43 15.17 -10.39
CA GLU A 384 -7.45 16.13 -10.88
C GLU A 384 -6.05 15.65 -10.52
N ILE A 385 -5.13 15.69 -11.46
CA ILE A 385 -3.76 15.23 -11.25
C ILE A 385 -3.08 16.10 -10.20
N GLY A 386 -2.49 15.45 -9.19
CA GLY A 386 -1.87 16.11 -8.04
C GLY A 386 -2.85 16.46 -6.91
N SER A 387 -4.12 16.02 -7.04
CA SER A 387 -5.11 16.07 -5.97
C SER A 387 -5.50 14.66 -5.55
N VAL A 388 -5.78 14.46 -4.27
CA VAL A 388 -6.33 13.20 -3.74
C VAL A 388 -7.86 13.19 -3.75
N GLY A 389 -8.50 14.13 -4.46
CA GLY A 389 -9.96 14.21 -4.59
C GLY A 389 -10.65 14.89 -3.43
N PHE A 390 -11.89 14.51 -3.20
CA PHE A 390 -12.75 15.06 -2.16
C PHE A 390 -12.72 14.26 -0.86
N ALA A 391 -13.10 14.90 0.25
CA ALA A 391 -13.41 14.19 1.48
C ALA A 391 -14.41 13.06 1.21
N LEU A 392 -14.21 11.91 1.83
CA LEU A 392 -15.17 10.83 1.77
C LEU A 392 -16.51 11.29 2.39
N PRO A 393 -17.69 10.94 1.82
CA PRO A 393 -18.96 11.32 2.42
C PRO A 393 -19.05 10.96 3.91
N GLY A 394 -19.48 11.93 4.74
CA GLY A 394 -19.49 11.78 6.21
C GLY A 394 -18.14 11.97 6.90
N VAL A 395 -17.11 12.40 6.18
CA VAL A 395 -15.82 12.83 6.72
C VAL A 395 -15.68 14.33 6.53
N GLU A 396 -15.40 15.03 7.62
CA GLU A 396 -15.05 16.44 7.60
C GLU A 396 -13.54 16.61 7.53
N ILE A 397 -13.06 17.55 6.71
CA ILE A 397 -11.63 17.90 6.61
C ILE A 397 -11.48 19.40 6.86
N LYS A 398 -10.46 19.76 7.64
CA LYS A 398 -10.02 21.15 7.82
C LYS A 398 -8.52 21.27 7.64
N ILE A 399 -8.07 22.44 7.24
CA ILE A 399 -6.65 22.82 7.27
C ILE A 399 -6.45 23.71 8.50
N ALA A 400 -5.67 23.22 9.44
CA ALA A 400 -5.32 23.96 10.66
C ALA A 400 -4.36 25.13 10.36
N ASP A 401 -4.12 26.01 11.33
CA ASP A 401 -3.28 27.21 11.16
C ASP A 401 -1.83 26.87 10.77
N ASN A 402 -1.32 25.73 11.25
CA ASN A 402 0.00 25.20 10.93
C ASN A 402 0.05 24.48 9.56
N LYS A 403 -1.03 24.56 8.74
CA LYS A 403 -1.23 23.85 7.46
C LYS A 403 -1.45 22.35 7.58
N GLU A 404 -1.64 21.83 8.78
CA GLU A 404 -1.96 20.42 8.99
C GLU A 404 -3.37 20.08 8.49
N ILE A 405 -3.50 18.92 7.83
CA ILE A 405 -4.79 18.33 7.51
C ILE A 405 -5.31 17.65 8.77
N ILE A 406 -6.49 18.06 9.23
CA ILE A 406 -7.20 17.40 10.32
C ILE A 406 -8.52 16.86 9.80
N CYS A 407 -8.99 15.72 10.33
CA CYS A 407 -10.25 15.13 9.89
C CYS A 407 -11.08 14.63 11.06
N ARG A 408 -12.41 14.59 10.84
CA ARG A 408 -13.38 14.07 11.81
C ARG A 408 -14.47 13.30 11.06
N GLY A 409 -14.93 12.18 11.62
CA GLY A 409 -16.02 11.40 11.05
C GLY A 409 -15.98 9.93 11.41
N HIS A 410 -16.84 9.15 10.74
CA HIS A 410 -16.95 7.70 10.93
C HIS A 410 -15.68 6.91 10.56
N ASN A 411 -14.74 7.53 9.88
CA ASN A 411 -13.45 6.95 9.49
C ASN A 411 -12.43 6.94 10.62
N VAL A 412 -12.59 7.79 11.65
CA VAL A 412 -11.63 7.90 12.75
C VAL A 412 -11.66 6.64 13.61
N MET A 413 -10.49 6.09 13.93
CA MET A 413 -10.30 4.89 14.73
C MET A 413 -10.92 4.99 16.12
N MET A 414 -11.10 3.85 16.78
CA MET A 414 -11.52 3.78 18.19
C MET A 414 -10.43 4.27 19.15
N GLY A 415 -9.17 4.28 18.73
CA GLY A 415 -7.98 4.67 19.48
C GLY A 415 -6.84 3.68 19.32
N TYR A 416 -5.72 3.96 20.00
CA TYR A 416 -4.60 3.04 20.09
C TYR A 416 -4.80 2.03 21.22
N TYR A 417 -4.65 0.74 20.93
CA TYR A 417 -4.79 -0.33 21.89
C TYR A 417 -3.78 -0.17 23.05
N ASN A 418 -4.27 -0.25 24.28
CA ASN A 418 -3.49 -0.04 25.52
C ASN A 418 -2.73 1.29 25.63
N LYS A 419 -3.03 2.29 24.78
CA LYS A 419 -2.31 3.57 24.76
C LYS A 419 -3.26 4.77 24.72
N PRO A 420 -4.10 4.98 25.75
CA PRO A 420 -5.09 6.06 25.75
C PRO A 420 -4.46 7.46 25.69
N GLU A 421 -3.30 7.67 26.29
CA GLU A 421 -2.63 8.97 26.27
C GLU A 421 -2.15 9.33 24.84
N LEU A 422 -1.58 8.34 24.10
CA LEU A 422 -1.21 8.57 22.70
C LEU A 422 -2.45 8.80 21.80
N THR A 423 -3.60 8.25 22.18
CA THR A 423 -4.86 8.53 21.48
C THR A 423 -5.27 9.99 21.66
N LYS A 424 -5.20 10.51 22.87
CA LYS A 424 -5.51 11.92 23.18
C LYS A 424 -4.54 12.92 22.52
N GLU A 425 -3.29 12.49 22.23
CA GLU A 425 -2.32 13.33 21.52
C GLU A 425 -2.70 13.58 20.06
N ILE A 426 -3.45 12.66 19.44
CA ILE A 426 -3.78 12.75 18.00
C ILE A 426 -5.26 12.94 17.73
N ILE A 427 -6.14 12.67 18.67
CA ILE A 427 -7.58 12.95 18.59
C ILE A 427 -7.90 13.93 19.71
N ASP A 428 -8.26 15.15 19.32
CA ASP A 428 -8.59 16.21 20.27
C ASP A 428 -9.99 16.02 20.92
N GLU A 429 -10.34 16.89 21.86
CA GLU A 429 -11.60 16.83 22.61
C GLU A 429 -12.84 17.02 21.74
N ASP A 430 -12.71 17.68 20.57
CA ASP A 430 -13.78 17.89 19.59
C ASP A 430 -13.87 16.73 18.57
N GLY A 431 -13.02 15.70 18.70
CA GLY A 431 -12.97 14.51 17.85
C GLY A 431 -12.21 14.72 16.54
N TRP A 432 -11.42 15.77 16.39
CA TRP A 432 -10.54 15.96 15.23
C TRP A 432 -9.28 15.13 15.39
N LEU A 433 -9.01 14.29 14.38
CA LEU A 433 -7.78 13.56 14.28
C LEU A 433 -6.72 14.39 13.56
N HIS A 434 -5.58 14.58 14.19
CA HIS A 434 -4.39 15.25 13.68
C HIS A 434 -3.55 14.26 12.84
N THR A 435 -3.53 14.46 11.52
CA THR A 435 -2.91 13.50 10.61
C THR A 435 -1.38 13.57 10.59
N GLY A 436 -0.83 14.72 10.96
CA GLY A 436 0.58 15.04 10.77
C GLY A 436 0.98 15.31 9.32
N ASP A 437 0.02 15.28 8.39
CA ASP A 437 0.25 15.62 6.98
C ASP A 437 -0.17 17.06 6.71
N LEU A 438 0.60 17.75 5.87
CA LEU A 438 0.33 19.12 5.45
C LEU A 438 -0.45 19.14 4.15
N GLY A 439 -1.33 20.10 3.98
CA GLY A 439 -2.11 20.21 2.75
C GLY A 439 -2.86 21.50 2.57
N GLU A 440 -3.61 21.54 1.51
CA GLU A 440 -4.50 22.62 1.13
C GLU A 440 -5.79 22.07 0.50
N ILE A 441 -6.84 22.87 0.55
CA ILE A 441 -8.10 22.60 -0.13
C ILE A 441 -8.26 23.68 -1.19
N ASN A 442 -8.44 23.27 -2.46
CA ASN A 442 -8.62 24.22 -3.55
C ASN A 442 -10.06 24.77 -3.63
N GLU A 443 -10.30 25.67 -4.59
CA GLU A 443 -11.61 26.31 -4.81
C GLU A 443 -12.76 25.34 -5.13
N TYR A 444 -12.46 24.13 -5.59
CA TYR A 444 -13.44 23.06 -5.86
C TYR A 444 -13.67 22.15 -4.66
N GLY A 445 -12.95 22.33 -3.54
CA GLY A 445 -13.04 21.48 -2.36
C GLY A 445 -12.15 20.24 -2.40
N GLN A 446 -11.23 20.12 -3.37
CA GLN A 446 -10.29 19.02 -3.47
C GLN A 446 -9.12 19.21 -2.53
N VAL A 447 -8.69 18.09 -1.94
CA VAL A 447 -7.54 18.05 -1.03
C VAL A 447 -6.24 17.81 -1.82
N ARG A 448 -5.21 18.59 -1.52
CA ARG A 448 -3.84 18.40 -1.99
C ARG A 448 -2.90 18.25 -0.82
N ILE A 449 -2.06 17.21 -0.87
CA ILE A 449 -1.05 16.97 0.14
C ILE A 449 0.22 17.71 -0.28
N THR A 450 0.76 18.53 0.63
CA THR A 450 1.96 19.32 0.36
C THR A 450 3.19 18.83 1.11
N GLY A 451 3.03 17.91 2.09
CA GLY A 451 4.15 17.29 2.80
C GLY A 451 3.75 16.69 4.14
N ARG A 452 4.75 16.41 4.99
CA ARG A 452 4.57 15.91 6.35
C ARG A 452 5.15 16.85 7.38
N LEU A 453 4.40 17.16 8.41
CA LEU A 453 4.80 18.09 9.49
C LEU A 453 6.11 17.62 10.16
N LYS A 454 6.22 16.34 10.48
CA LYS A 454 7.41 15.74 11.14
C LYS A 454 8.65 15.62 10.24
N ASN A 455 8.47 15.71 8.92
CA ASN A 455 9.59 15.62 7.97
C ASN A 455 10.18 17.00 7.65
N LEU A 456 9.40 18.09 7.88
CA LEU A 456 9.92 19.44 7.71
C LEU A 456 11.11 19.66 8.64
N PHE A 457 12.17 20.20 8.11
CA PHE A 457 13.29 20.62 8.92
C PHE A 457 13.71 22.07 8.60
N LYS A 458 14.33 22.72 9.57
CA LYS A 458 14.82 24.08 9.44
C LYS A 458 16.33 24.05 9.27
N THR A 459 16.85 24.76 8.26
CA THR A 459 18.28 24.96 8.11
C THR A 459 18.82 25.96 9.15
N SER A 460 20.13 26.00 9.37
CA SER A 460 20.78 26.99 10.23
C SER A 460 20.52 28.45 9.78
N LEU A 461 20.19 28.64 8.50
CA LEU A 461 19.81 29.93 7.93
C LEU A 461 18.33 30.29 8.14
N GLY A 462 17.60 29.49 8.91
CA GLY A 462 16.20 29.76 9.25
C GLY A 462 15.18 29.39 8.16
N LYS A 463 15.59 28.70 7.09
CA LYS A 463 14.70 28.31 5.99
C LYS A 463 14.12 26.92 6.23
N TYR A 464 12.83 26.76 6.05
CA TYR A 464 12.16 25.46 6.08
C TYR A 464 12.38 24.72 4.78
N ILE A 465 12.72 23.43 4.88
CA ILE A 465 12.87 22.49 3.77
C ILE A 465 11.83 21.40 3.91
N ASN A 466 11.14 21.10 2.82
CA ASN A 466 10.25 19.95 2.71
C ASN A 466 10.96 18.82 1.93
N PRO A 467 11.52 17.83 2.61
CA PRO A 467 12.26 16.76 1.94
C PRO A 467 11.38 15.90 1.03
N ASP A 468 10.11 15.71 1.37
CA ASP A 468 9.20 14.82 0.61
C ASP A 468 9.00 15.32 -0.83
N VAL A 469 8.91 16.63 -1.01
CA VAL A 469 8.77 17.25 -2.35
C VAL A 469 10.06 17.07 -3.17
N ILE A 470 11.21 17.27 -2.53
CA ILE A 470 12.51 17.13 -3.19
C ILE A 470 12.75 15.66 -3.57
N GLU A 471 12.58 14.75 -2.63
CA GLU A 471 12.76 13.31 -2.83
C GLU A 471 11.84 12.77 -3.91
N GLY A 472 10.57 13.16 -3.90
CA GLY A 472 9.60 12.80 -4.93
C GLY A 472 10.08 13.22 -6.33
N LYS A 473 10.70 14.40 -6.46
CA LYS A 473 11.24 14.84 -7.75
C LYS A 473 12.48 14.08 -8.19
N PHE A 474 13.35 13.72 -7.25
CA PHE A 474 14.56 12.96 -7.53
C PHE A 474 14.27 11.52 -7.94
N THR A 475 13.22 10.89 -7.42
CA THR A 475 12.82 9.53 -7.81
C THR A 475 12.25 9.42 -9.23
N GLU A 476 12.01 10.56 -9.95
CA GLU A 476 11.73 10.56 -11.39
C GLU A 476 12.92 10.08 -12.24
N SER A 477 14.13 10.13 -11.68
CA SER A 477 15.34 9.67 -12.36
C SER A 477 15.49 8.16 -12.28
N GLY A 478 15.64 7.50 -13.40
CA GLY A 478 15.94 6.07 -13.46
C GLY A 478 17.29 5.68 -12.83
N PHE A 479 18.14 6.66 -12.47
CA PHE A 479 19.40 6.41 -11.76
C PHE A 479 19.24 6.28 -10.25
N ILE A 480 18.10 6.70 -9.68
CA ILE A 480 17.91 6.81 -8.23
C ILE A 480 16.84 5.83 -7.78
N GLU A 481 17.21 4.88 -6.94
CA GLU A 481 16.26 3.96 -6.32
C GLU A 481 15.66 4.56 -5.05
N ASN A 482 16.51 5.07 -4.17
CA ASN A 482 16.07 5.74 -2.94
C ASN A 482 16.91 7.00 -2.71
N ILE A 483 16.32 7.97 -2.03
CA ILE A 483 16.97 9.21 -1.63
C ILE A 483 16.45 9.63 -0.27
N VAL A 484 17.34 10.16 0.58
CA VAL A 484 16.97 10.84 1.83
C VAL A 484 17.63 12.20 1.85
N VAL A 485 16.78 13.23 1.88
CA VAL A 485 17.20 14.63 1.98
C VAL A 485 17.40 14.99 3.44
N LEU A 486 18.54 15.58 3.74
CA LEU A 486 19.05 15.93 5.06
C LEU A 486 19.51 17.40 5.08
N GLY A 487 19.72 17.97 6.25
CA GLY A 487 20.20 19.36 6.38
C GLY A 487 19.58 20.11 7.56
N GLU A 488 18.98 19.40 8.51
CA GLU A 488 18.45 19.98 9.74
C GLU A 488 19.58 20.64 10.53
N ASN A 489 19.41 21.94 10.83
CA ASN A 489 20.42 22.80 11.45
C ASN A 489 21.71 22.98 10.65
N GLU A 490 21.76 22.55 9.40
CA GLU A 490 22.89 22.71 8.48
C GLU A 490 22.66 23.93 7.55
N LYS A 491 23.73 24.41 6.90
CA LYS A 491 23.67 25.61 6.02
C LYS A 491 22.86 25.35 4.74
N PHE A 492 22.72 24.10 4.30
CA PHE A 492 22.08 23.72 3.04
C PHE A 492 21.49 22.31 3.09
N ALA A 493 20.69 21.97 2.10
CA ALA A 493 20.19 20.60 1.93
C ALA A 493 21.24 19.70 1.27
N GLY A 494 21.46 18.53 1.86
CA GLY A 494 22.25 17.44 1.31
C GLY A 494 21.43 16.19 1.14
N ALA A 495 21.98 15.15 0.47
CA ALA A 495 21.25 13.92 0.24
C ALA A 495 22.13 12.66 0.32
N LEU A 496 21.57 11.58 0.87
CA LEU A 496 22.05 10.22 0.64
C LEU A 496 21.26 9.60 -0.49
N ILE A 497 21.91 9.04 -1.49
CA ILE A 497 21.31 8.50 -2.71
C ILE A 497 21.71 7.04 -2.88
N VAL A 498 20.73 6.16 -2.95
CA VAL A 498 20.92 4.77 -3.36
C VAL A 498 20.69 4.67 -4.86
N PRO A 499 21.69 4.29 -5.65
CA PRO A 499 21.53 4.04 -7.08
C PRO A 499 20.51 2.94 -7.39
N ASP A 500 19.73 3.09 -8.47
CA ASP A 500 19.12 1.91 -9.11
C ASP A 500 20.24 1.12 -9.80
N PHE A 501 20.77 0.13 -9.11
CA PHE A 501 21.90 -0.66 -9.60
C PHE A 501 21.58 -1.45 -10.87
N ALA A 502 20.33 -1.83 -11.11
CA ALA A 502 19.94 -2.51 -12.34
C ALA A 502 20.06 -1.56 -13.55
N PHE A 503 19.56 -0.34 -13.37
CA PHE A 503 19.68 0.71 -14.39
C PHE A 503 21.14 1.14 -14.57
N LEU A 504 21.86 1.36 -13.47
CA LEU A 504 23.26 1.80 -13.50
C LEU A 504 24.18 0.77 -14.16
N LYS A 505 23.99 -0.53 -13.91
CA LYS A 505 24.70 -1.63 -14.61
C LYS A 505 24.53 -1.54 -16.11
N THR A 506 23.30 -1.36 -16.57
CA THR A 506 23.00 -1.22 -18.00
C THR A 506 23.68 0.01 -18.59
N TRP A 507 23.72 1.11 -17.84
CA TRP A 507 24.39 2.33 -18.26
C TRP A 507 25.92 2.13 -18.33
N CYS A 508 26.53 1.54 -17.31
CA CYS A 508 27.98 1.21 -17.28
C CYS A 508 28.38 0.30 -18.44
N GLN A 509 27.61 -0.73 -18.73
CA GLN A 509 27.87 -1.62 -19.88
C GLN A 509 27.88 -0.86 -21.21
N LYS A 510 26.95 0.06 -21.40
CA LYS A 510 26.85 0.90 -22.62
C LYS A 510 28.04 1.86 -22.77
N HIS A 511 28.65 2.24 -21.67
CA HIS A 511 29.80 3.17 -21.61
C HIS A 511 31.13 2.45 -21.34
N GLU A 512 31.15 1.09 -21.42
CA GLU A 512 32.35 0.25 -21.26
C GLU A 512 33.08 0.45 -19.92
N ILE A 513 32.32 0.88 -18.86
CA ILE A 513 32.86 1.10 -17.52
C ILE A 513 33.02 -0.26 -16.82
N LYS A 514 34.24 -0.57 -16.41
CA LYS A 514 34.56 -1.80 -15.66
C LYS A 514 34.41 -1.56 -14.15
N TYR A 515 33.86 -2.54 -13.46
CA TYR A 515 33.69 -2.60 -12.01
C TYR A 515 33.51 -4.04 -11.57
N SER A 516 33.87 -4.35 -10.34
CA SER A 516 33.67 -5.68 -9.73
C SER A 516 32.58 -5.67 -8.66
N THR A 517 32.43 -4.55 -7.96
CA THR A 517 31.50 -4.42 -6.84
C THR A 517 30.62 -3.15 -7.00
N PRO A 518 29.45 -3.09 -6.33
CA PRO A 518 28.64 -1.87 -6.25
C PRO A 518 29.44 -0.67 -5.70
N GLN A 519 30.32 -0.92 -4.72
CA GLN A 519 31.16 0.13 -4.14
C GLN A 519 32.16 0.70 -5.16
N GLU A 520 32.81 -0.13 -5.95
CA GLU A 520 33.69 0.32 -7.03
C GLU A 520 32.90 1.08 -8.10
N MET A 521 31.69 0.64 -8.40
CA MET A 521 30.81 1.29 -9.37
C MET A 521 30.50 2.74 -8.97
N ILE A 522 30.05 2.98 -7.71
CA ILE A 522 29.71 4.32 -7.25
C ILE A 522 30.93 5.23 -7.05
N ASN A 523 32.14 4.67 -6.88
CA ASN A 523 33.38 5.41 -6.76
C ASN A 523 34.03 5.72 -8.13
N ASN A 524 33.48 5.20 -9.21
CA ASN A 524 33.98 5.48 -10.55
C ASN A 524 33.70 6.93 -10.95
N LYS A 525 34.73 7.62 -11.46
CA LYS A 525 34.64 9.05 -11.82
C LYS A 525 33.55 9.36 -12.84
N GLU A 526 33.34 8.49 -13.82
CA GLU A 526 32.29 8.69 -14.85
C GLU A 526 30.89 8.53 -14.24
N VAL A 527 30.72 7.59 -13.31
CA VAL A 527 29.49 7.40 -12.55
C VAL A 527 29.20 8.63 -11.69
N ILE A 528 30.19 9.10 -10.91
CA ILE A 528 30.07 10.32 -10.09
C ILE A 528 29.68 11.52 -10.95
N ASN A 529 30.36 11.71 -12.09
CA ASN A 529 30.04 12.79 -13.04
C ASN A 529 28.63 12.66 -13.61
N ARG A 530 28.19 11.44 -13.89
CA ARG A 530 26.82 11.19 -14.36
C ARG A 530 25.78 11.60 -13.32
N TYR A 531 25.98 11.25 -12.04
CA TYR A 531 25.11 11.69 -10.97
C TYR A 531 25.14 13.20 -10.76
N ALA A 532 26.30 13.84 -10.85
CA ALA A 532 26.42 15.30 -10.77
C ALA A 532 25.57 16.01 -11.84
N VAL A 533 25.61 15.50 -13.08
CA VAL A 533 24.77 16.01 -14.18
C VAL A 533 23.29 15.79 -13.91
N GLU A 534 22.90 14.62 -13.41
CA GLU A 534 21.52 14.30 -13.09
C GLU A 534 20.96 15.19 -11.98
N ILE A 535 21.72 15.33 -10.88
CA ILE A 535 21.35 16.18 -9.75
C ILE A 535 21.24 17.64 -10.16
N LYS A 536 22.20 18.16 -10.94
CA LYS A 536 22.15 19.52 -11.48
C LYS A 536 20.90 19.77 -12.30
N LYS A 537 20.50 18.80 -13.13
CA LYS A 537 19.27 18.86 -13.94
C LYS A 537 18.02 18.90 -13.08
N ILE A 538 17.93 18.03 -12.06
CA ILE A 538 16.76 17.95 -11.19
C ILE A 538 16.67 19.20 -10.30
N ASN A 539 17.78 19.70 -9.81
CA ASN A 539 17.87 20.92 -9.01
C ASN A 539 17.32 22.19 -9.72
N GLN A 540 17.18 22.18 -11.03
CA GLN A 540 16.57 23.29 -11.78
C GLN A 540 15.09 23.51 -11.44
N ASN A 541 14.44 22.52 -10.82
CA ASN A 541 13.04 22.61 -10.41
C ASN A 541 12.86 23.27 -9.04
N PHE A 542 13.94 23.60 -8.32
CA PHE A 542 13.90 24.06 -6.94
C PHE A 542 14.55 25.43 -6.75
N GLY A 543 14.07 26.13 -5.72
CA GLY A 543 14.69 27.35 -5.23
C GLY A 543 16.08 27.07 -4.61
N ASP A 544 16.93 28.10 -4.50
CA ASP A 544 18.33 27.94 -4.07
C ASP A 544 18.49 27.31 -2.69
N THR A 545 17.54 27.45 -1.81
CA THR A 545 17.55 26.88 -0.47
C THR A 545 17.19 25.39 -0.46
N GLU A 546 16.44 24.92 -1.45
CA GLU A 546 15.93 23.56 -1.57
C GLU A 546 16.84 22.67 -2.44
N LYS A 547 17.76 23.29 -3.18
CA LYS A 547 18.71 22.56 -4.02
C LYS A 547 19.62 21.67 -3.19
N ILE A 548 19.79 20.42 -3.61
CA ILE A 548 20.79 19.53 -3.04
C ILE A 548 22.18 20.06 -3.42
N LYS A 549 22.92 20.54 -2.42
CA LYS A 549 24.26 21.11 -2.61
C LYS A 549 25.37 20.06 -2.52
N ARG A 550 25.18 19.05 -1.67
CA ARG A 550 26.10 17.93 -1.50
C ARG A 550 25.32 16.63 -1.43
N TYR A 551 25.93 15.55 -1.86
CA TYR A 551 25.32 14.22 -1.82
C TYR A 551 26.38 13.14 -1.69
N GLU A 552 25.98 12.00 -1.15
CA GLU A 552 26.77 10.78 -1.10
C GLU A 552 26.01 9.63 -1.75
N LEU A 553 26.70 8.83 -2.57
CA LEU A 553 26.15 7.62 -3.16
C LEU A 553 26.35 6.45 -2.19
N ILE A 554 25.31 5.66 -1.99
CA ILE A 554 25.29 4.53 -1.06
C ILE A 554 25.34 3.23 -1.88
N ALA A 555 26.30 2.36 -1.59
CA ALA A 555 26.42 1.05 -2.23
C ALA A 555 25.50 -0.01 -1.61
N ASP A 556 25.11 0.19 -0.36
CA ASP A 556 24.24 -0.74 0.37
C ASP A 556 22.83 -0.77 -0.24
N GLU A 557 22.30 -1.95 -0.40
CA GLU A 557 20.88 -2.11 -0.68
C GLU A 557 20.05 -1.76 0.58
N TRP A 558 19.02 -0.93 0.41
CA TRP A 558 18.05 -0.68 1.47
C TRP A 558 16.89 -1.66 1.33
N SER A 559 16.59 -2.38 2.41
CA SER A 559 15.58 -3.43 2.42
C SER A 559 14.82 -3.49 3.74
N ILE A 560 13.73 -4.27 3.75
CA ILE A 560 12.97 -4.58 4.96
C ILE A 560 13.85 -5.41 5.92
N ASN A 561 14.61 -6.36 5.37
CA ASN A 561 15.43 -7.29 6.15
C ASN A 561 16.53 -6.60 6.97
N ASN A 562 17.10 -5.50 6.44
CA ASN A 562 18.11 -4.71 7.18
C ASN A 562 17.50 -3.57 8.00
N GLY A 563 16.18 -3.53 8.12
CA GLY A 563 15.46 -2.58 8.95
C GLY A 563 15.37 -1.15 8.41
N ILE A 564 15.95 -0.85 7.24
CA ILE A 564 15.95 0.51 6.66
C ILE A 564 14.62 0.85 6.01
N LEU A 565 13.94 -0.14 5.42
CA LEU A 565 12.62 0.06 4.84
C LEU A 565 11.54 -0.48 5.77
N THR A 566 10.36 0.15 5.73
CA THR A 566 9.14 -0.43 6.29
C THR A 566 8.62 -1.57 5.41
N PRO A 567 7.69 -2.42 5.87
CA PRO A 567 7.03 -3.41 5.03
C PRO A 567 6.33 -2.83 3.78
N THR A 568 5.96 -1.54 3.83
CA THR A 568 5.41 -0.78 2.69
C THR A 568 6.47 -0.07 1.86
N LEU A 569 7.76 -0.48 1.99
CA LEU A 569 8.92 0.05 1.27
C LEU A 569 9.21 1.55 1.50
N LYS A 570 8.72 2.14 2.58
CA LYS A 570 9.05 3.52 2.98
C LYS A 570 10.36 3.54 3.77
N VAL A 571 11.19 4.54 3.51
CA VAL A 571 12.47 4.70 4.22
C VAL A 571 12.26 5.15 5.67
N LYS A 572 12.85 4.43 6.61
CA LYS A 572 12.92 4.82 8.03
C LYS A 572 14.05 5.83 8.22
N ARG A 573 13.73 7.13 8.15
CA ARG A 573 14.72 8.22 8.22
C ARG A 573 15.63 8.18 9.46
N SER A 574 15.06 7.81 10.62
CA SER A 574 15.83 7.69 11.87
C SER A 574 16.93 6.63 11.77
N VAL A 575 16.59 5.46 11.19
CA VAL A 575 17.54 4.36 10.98
C VAL A 575 18.63 4.77 10.00
N VAL A 576 18.28 5.48 8.92
CA VAL A 576 19.25 5.99 7.94
C VAL A 576 20.18 7.02 8.59
N LYS A 577 19.64 7.98 9.36
CA LYS A 577 20.43 8.99 10.08
C LYS A 577 21.44 8.34 11.04
N GLU A 578 21.04 7.30 11.76
CA GLU A 578 21.88 6.56 12.71
C GLU A 578 22.96 5.76 11.97
N LYS A 579 22.56 4.92 11.01
CA LYS A 579 23.48 4.05 10.27
C LYS A 579 24.56 4.80 9.51
N TYR A 580 24.23 5.94 8.91
CA TYR A 580 25.16 6.72 8.09
C TYR A 580 25.63 8.01 8.77
N LYS A 581 25.59 8.07 10.11
CA LYS A 581 25.93 9.25 10.91
C LYS A 581 27.30 9.86 10.54
N GLU A 582 28.32 9.03 10.41
CA GLU A 582 29.69 9.49 10.07
C GLU A 582 29.75 10.09 8.66
N LEU A 583 29.08 9.44 7.69
CA LEU A 583 29.02 9.90 6.31
C LEU A 583 28.25 11.23 6.19
N ILE A 584 27.13 11.34 6.92
CA ILE A 584 26.35 12.57 7.01
C ILE A 584 27.19 13.69 7.62
N THR A 585 27.90 13.42 8.73
CA THR A 585 28.76 14.41 9.37
C THR A 585 29.86 14.88 8.42
N LYS A 586 30.46 13.97 7.65
CA LYS A 586 31.48 14.31 6.64
C LYS A 586 30.88 15.15 5.50
N MET A 587 29.67 14.83 5.05
CA MET A 587 29.00 15.55 3.97
C MET A 587 28.75 17.03 4.32
N PHE A 588 28.50 17.36 5.59
CA PHE A 588 28.23 18.73 6.04
C PHE A 588 29.46 19.46 6.62
N LYS A 589 30.59 18.77 6.82
CA LYS A 589 31.85 19.45 7.14
C LYS A 589 32.32 20.29 5.96
N ASP A 590 32.76 21.51 6.22
CA ASP A 590 33.23 22.49 5.23
C ASP A 590 34.46 22.01 4.43
#